data_d28e8ed52aef182564225fb311303b88
#
_entry.id   d28e8ed52aef182564225fb311303b88
#
_cell.length_a   1.000
_cell.length_b   1.000
_cell.length_c   1.000
_cell.angle_alpha   90.00
_cell.angle_beta   90.00
_cell.angle_gamma   90.00
#
_symmetry.space_group_name_H-M   'P 1'
#
loop_
_entity.id
_entity.type
_entity.pdbx_description
1 polymer ?
#
loop_
_entity_poly.entity_id
_entity_poly.type
_entity_poly.pdbx_seq_one_letter_code
_entity_poly.pdbx_strand_id
1 'polypeptide(L)'
;MLEQNGSLVSVGYMLRYLKVVQKMKQIIAENDLHVMAVNARYIMAYEHTAKLDWWDKSKNPGPIVEQATHFCDLARYFAGEVDLSSVMAQSLEHYEPAGQLRKIPVDESLIEPANRIPRVTCATWKFESGAVGSLTHAVALQGTDYSTQIDVYADGYSLRLVDPYNAPMLYIRRPGDDHEEIVRYNDDDPFFSEVSSLIDCIEHGEGTSPILSSYEDAARTYALTWAIREASERTMRPRP
;
A
#
# COMPACT_ATOMS: atom_id res chain seq x y z
N MET A 1 7.83 -25.01 -0.41
CA MET A 1 8.76 -25.44 -1.48
C MET A 1 9.98 -24.52 -1.63
N LEU A 2 9.86 -23.19 -1.63
CA LEU A 2 11.02 -22.27 -1.74
C LEU A 2 11.93 -22.36 -0.50
N GLU A 3 11.37 -22.32 0.71
CA GLU A 3 12.12 -22.47 1.96
C GLU A 3 12.81 -23.82 2.14
N GLN A 4 12.22 -24.89 1.60
CA GLN A 4 12.81 -26.24 1.68
C GLN A 4 14.10 -26.39 0.87
N ASN A 5 14.35 -25.46 -0.05
CA ASN A 5 15.53 -25.49 -0.95
C ASN A 5 16.59 -24.45 -0.55
N GLY A 6 16.41 -23.69 0.54
CA GLY A 6 17.36 -22.64 0.97
C GLY A 6 17.52 -21.51 -0.06
N SER A 7 16.49 -21.25 -0.88
CA SER A 7 16.54 -20.19 -1.89
C SER A 7 16.29 -18.83 -1.26
N LEU A 8 17.17 -17.87 -1.51
CA LEU A 8 16.92 -16.46 -1.16
C LEU A 8 15.83 -15.88 -2.06
N VAL A 9 14.84 -15.21 -1.47
CA VAL A 9 13.76 -14.55 -2.18
C VAL A 9 13.57 -13.15 -1.63
N SER A 10 13.59 -12.14 -2.51
CA SER A 10 13.12 -10.80 -2.26
C SER A 10 11.86 -10.55 -3.08
N VAL A 11 10.84 -9.97 -2.46
CA VAL A 11 9.61 -9.58 -3.16
C VAL A 11 9.59 -8.07 -3.31
N GLY A 12 9.24 -7.56 -4.49
CA GLY A 12 9.32 -6.18 -4.92
C GLY A 12 8.51 -5.16 -4.12
N TYR A 13 8.70 -5.10 -2.81
CA TYR A 13 8.17 -4.04 -1.94
C TYR A 13 9.20 -2.92 -1.77
N MET A 14 9.65 -2.35 -2.90
CA MET A 14 10.71 -1.35 -2.99
C MET A 14 10.49 -0.14 -2.07
N LEU A 15 9.25 0.24 -1.75
CA LEU A 15 8.98 1.39 -0.87
C LEU A 15 9.59 1.22 0.53
N ARG A 16 9.82 -0.01 1.00
CA ARG A 16 10.54 -0.25 2.25
C ARG A 16 11.98 0.26 2.22
N TYR A 17 12.60 0.30 1.03
CA TYR A 17 14.00 0.73 0.83
C TYR A 17 14.15 2.24 0.65
N LEU A 18 13.05 3.02 0.55
CA LEU A 18 13.11 4.47 0.58
C LEU A 18 13.78 4.97 1.86
N LYS A 19 14.77 5.87 1.72
CA LYS A 19 15.46 6.48 2.88
C LYS A 19 14.49 7.19 3.83
N VAL A 20 13.43 7.81 3.30
CA VAL A 20 12.37 8.41 4.14
C VAL A 20 11.60 7.36 4.94
N VAL A 21 11.31 6.19 4.37
CA VAL A 21 10.65 5.07 5.07
C VAL A 21 11.58 4.49 6.14
N GLN A 22 12.86 4.32 5.83
CA GLN A 22 13.85 3.87 6.81
C GLN A 22 14.00 4.90 7.94
N LYS A 23 13.92 6.20 7.63
CA LYS A 23 13.91 7.26 8.64
C LYS A 23 12.68 7.18 9.55
N MET A 24 11.50 6.88 9.02
CA MET A 24 10.29 6.64 9.81
C MET A 24 10.48 5.45 10.77
N LYS A 25 11.00 4.33 10.28
CA LYS A 25 11.31 3.13 11.12
C LYS A 25 12.32 3.47 12.19
N GLN A 26 13.37 4.23 11.86
CA GLN A 26 14.37 4.68 12.81
C GLN A 26 13.75 5.52 13.94
N ILE A 27 12.89 6.50 13.60
CA ILE A 27 12.22 7.35 14.61
C ILE A 27 11.36 6.50 15.54
N ILE A 28 10.59 5.55 14.99
CA ILE A 28 9.75 4.64 15.77
C ILE A 28 10.62 3.82 16.75
N ALA A 29 11.71 3.25 16.27
CA ALA A 29 12.59 2.40 17.08
C ALA A 29 13.39 3.19 18.13
N GLU A 30 13.99 4.33 17.76
CA GLU A 30 14.82 5.17 18.64
C GLU A 30 14.03 5.79 19.80
N ASN A 31 12.74 6.00 19.62
CA ASN A 31 11.87 6.59 20.65
C ASN A 31 10.94 5.57 21.31
N ASP A 32 11.12 4.28 21.03
CA ASP A 32 10.29 3.17 21.55
C ASP A 32 8.77 3.44 21.34
N LEU A 33 8.41 3.93 20.15
CA LEU A 33 7.06 4.36 19.87
C LEU A 33 6.12 3.18 19.60
N HIS A 34 4.99 3.21 20.29
CA HIS A 34 3.88 2.30 20.01
C HIS A 34 2.97 2.96 18.95
N VAL A 35 2.94 2.37 17.75
CA VAL A 35 2.05 2.84 16.67
C VAL A 35 0.60 2.62 17.08
N MET A 36 -0.20 3.67 17.02
CA MET A 36 -1.62 3.67 17.38
C MET A 36 -2.52 3.53 16.16
N ALA A 37 -2.13 4.20 15.05
CA ALA A 37 -2.86 4.12 13.80
C ALA A 37 -1.97 4.30 12.56
N VAL A 38 -2.39 3.68 11.45
CA VAL A 38 -1.81 3.89 10.12
C VAL A 38 -2.94 4.17 9.14
N ASN A 39 -2.89 5.32 8.46
CA ASN A 39 -3.84 5.69 7.44
C ASN A 39 -3.14 5.74 6.07
N ALA A 40 -3.62 4.99 5.12
CA ALA A 40 -3.07 4.92 3.78
C ALA A 40 -4.06 5.44 2.74
N ARG A 41 -3.55 6.14 1.72
CA ARG A 41 -4.33 6.65 0.61
C ARG A 41 -3.60 6.44 -0.70
N TYR A 42 -4.30 5.84 -1.67
CA TYR A 42 -3.86 5.69 -3.04
C TYR A 42 -4.98 6.14 -3.99
N ILE A 43 -4.87 7.36 -4.52
CA ILE A 43 -5.82 7.89 -5.48
C ILE A 43 -5.16 7.93 -6.85
N MET A 44 -5.67 7.13 -7.76
CA MET A 44 -5.04 6.90 -9.07
C MET A 44 -5.57 7.86 -10.13
N ALA A 45 -4.67 8.29 -11.01
CA ALA A 45 -4.99 9.01 -12.24
C ALA A 45 -5.31 8.00 -13.35
N TYR A 46 -6.60 7.85 -13.67
CA TYR A 46 -7.09 6.72 -14.45
C TYR A 46 -7.01 6.89 -15.97
N GLU A 47 -6.90 8.11 -16.48
CA GLU A 47 -6.97 8.36 -17.93
C GLU A 47 -5.81 7.76 -18.73
N HIS A 48 -4.69 7.44 -18.07
CA HIS A 48 -3.53 6.81 -18.71
C HIS A 48 -3.59 5.28 -18.69
N THR A 49 -4.61 4.68 -18.07
CA THR A 49 -4.76 3.23 -17.96
C THR A 49 -5.57 2.67 -19.13
N ALA A 50 -4.95 2.65 -20.31
CA ALA A 50 -5.60 2.25 -21.56
C ALA A 50 -5.69 0.73 -21.79
N LYS A 51 -5.15 -0.10 -20.90
CA LYS A 51 -5.18 -1.56 -21.01
C LYS A 51 -6.51 -2.09 -20.47
N LEU A 52 -7.37 -2.62 -21.35
CA LEU A 52 -8.71 -3.11 -20.99
C LEU A 52 -8.69 -4.16 -19.87
N ASP A 53 -7.75 -5.12 -19.93
CA ASP A 53 -7.64 -6.20 -18.94
C ASP A 53 -7.42 -5.68 -17.50
N TRP A 54 -6.85 -4.48 -17.34
CA TRP A 54 -6.68 -3.87 -16.02
C TRP A 54 -8.03 -3.53 -15.36
N TRP A 55 -9.05 -3.20 -16.17
CA TRP A 55 -10.41 -2.87 -15.71
C TRP A 55 -11.29 -4.09 -15.46
N ASP A 56 -10.77 -5.29 -15.73
CA ASP A 56 -11.50 -6.57 -15.63
C ASP A 56 -10.94 -7.45 -14.50
N LYS A 57 -11.71 -7.59 -13.42
CA LYS A 57 -11.37 -8.43 -12.25
C LYS A 57 -11.20 -9.92 -12.58
N SER A 58 -11.67 -10.38 -13.74
CA SER A 58 -11.45 -11.75 -14.20
C SER A 58 -10.07 -11.96 -14.84
N LYS A 59 -9.39 -10.88 -15.22
CA LYS A 59 -8.08 -10.89 -15.89
C LYS A 59 -6.94 -10.52 -14.95
N ASN A 60 -7.23 -9.77 -13.89
CA ASN A 60 -6.26 -9.37 -12.87
C ASN A 60 -6.90 -9.36 -11.48
N PRO A 61 -6.09 -9.36 -10.41
CA PRO A 61 -6.60 -9.40 -9.04
C PRO A 61 -7.28 -8.12 -8.57
N GLY A 62 -7.37 -7.09 -9.40
CA GLY A 62 -7.99 -5.81 -9.09
C GLY A 62 -7.09 -4.82 -8.34
N PRO A 63 -7.52 -3.56 -8.23
CA PRO A 63 -6.66 -2.45 -7.83
C PRO A 63 -6.13 -2.55 -6.39
N ILE A 64 -6.84 -3.23 -5.50
CA ILE A 64 -6.36 -3.40 -4.12
C ILE A 64 -5.14 -4.32 -4.08
N VAL A 65 -5.20 -5.45 -4.79
CA VAL A 65 -4.12 -6.44 -4.80
C VAL A 65 -2.94 -5.99 -5.67
N GLU A 66 -3.23 -5.28 -6.78
CA GLU A 66 -2.20 -4.86 -7.74
C GLU A 66 -1.50 -3.54 -7.36
N GLN A 67 -2.25 -2.55 -6.89
CA GLN A 67 -1.72 -1.20 -6.62
C GLN A 67 -1.61 -0.89 -5.13
N ALA A 68 -2.68 -1.08 -4.38
CA ALA A 68 -2.69 -0.75 -2.95
C ALA A 68 -1.82 -1.69 -2.11
N THR A 69 -1.32 -2.79 -2.70
CA THR A 69 -0.44 -3.74 -2.02
C THR A 69 0.76 -3.08 -1.36
N HIS A 70 1.39 -2.08 -2.00
CA HIS A 70 2.52 -1.36 -1.43
C HIS A 70 2.16 -0.56 -0.17
N PHE A 71 0.93 -0.06 -0.07
CA PHE A 71 0.44 0.68 1.10
C PHE A 71 -0.02 -0.26 2.21
N CYS A 72 -0.61 -1.40 1.86
CA CYS A 72 -0.88 -2.49 2.81
C CYS A 72 0.43 -3.02 3.41
N ASP A 73 1.45 -3.14 2.57
CA ASP A 73 2.79 -3.55 2.95
C ASP A 73 3.43 -2.57 3.93
N LEU A 74 3.48 -1.28 3.60
CA LEU A 74 4.02 -0.26 4.50
C LEU A 74 3.22 -0.17 5.80
N ALA A 75 1.89 -0.34 5.77
CA ALA A 75 1.09 -0.33 6.98
C ALA A 75 1.51 -1.47 7.92
N ARG A 76 1.72 -2.69 7.40
CA ARG A 76 2.28 -3.81 8.17
C ARG A 76 3.72 -3.55 8.61
N TYR A 77 4.53 -2.98 7.74
CA TYR A 77 5.92 -2.67 8.04
C TYR A 77 6.06 -1.73 9.25
N PHE A 78 5.14 -0.76 9.42
CA PHE A 78 5.16 0.16 10.56
C PHE A 78 4.47 -0.38 11.80
N ALA A 79 3.31 -1.05 11.68
CA ALA A 79 2.45 -1.40 12.82
C ALA A 79 2.39 -2.90 13.15
N GLY A 80 3.04 -3.74 12.35
CA GLY A 80 3.09 -5.19 12.61
C GLY A 80 1.98 -6.00 11.93
N GLU A 81 1.73 -7.18 12.47
CA GLU A 81 0.80 -8.15 11.87
C GLU A 81 -0.66 -7.73 12.03
N VAL A 82 -1.48 -8.11 11.04
CA VAL A 82 -2.91 -7.75 10.95
C VAL A 82 -3.78 -8.92 11.41
N ASP A 83 -4.75 -8.63 12.26
CA ASP A 83 -5.87 -9.54 12.50
C ASP A 83 -6.81 -9.51 11.29
N LEU A 84 -6.64 -10.46 10.38
CA LEU A 84 -7.42 -10.55 9.14
C LEU A 84 -8.93 -10.69 9.39
N SER A 85 -9.34 -11.21 10.55
CA SER A 85 -10.76 -11.34 10.91
C SER A 85 -11.44 -9.98 11.17
N SER A 86 -10.65 -8.97 11.48
CA SER A 86 -11.10 -7.60 11.75
C SER A 86 -11.32 -6.76 10.49
N VAL A 87 -10.93 -7.26 9.30
CA VAL A 87 -10.98 -6.50 8.04
C VAL A 87 -12.43 -6.22 7.63
N MET A 88 -12.73 -4.93 7.49
CA MET A 88 -13.98 -4.41 6.95
C MET A 88 -13.69 -3.51 5.75
N ALA A 89 -14.51 -3.59 4.72
CA ALA A 89 -14.36 -2.73 3.55
C ALA A 89 -15.72 -2.40 2.92
N GLN A 90 -15.77 -1.25 2.25
CA GLN A 90 -16.88 -0.81 1.42
C GLN A 90 -16.34 -0.32 0.09
N SER A 91 -17.08 -0.54 -0.99
CA SER A 91 -16.75 -0.06 -2.33
C SER A 91 -17.84 0.84 -2.91
N LEU A 92 -17.41 1.76 -3.75
CA LEU A 92 -18.25 2.47 -4.71
C LEU A 92 -18.10 1.77 -6.05
N GLU A 93 -19.20 1.23 -6.56
CA GLU A 93 -19.18 0.45 -7.79
C GLU A 93 -19.36 1.34 -9.04
N HIS A 94 -18.90 0.82 -10.18
CA HIS A 94 -18.98 1.51 -11.47
C HIS A 94 -20.39 1.88 -11.91
N TYR A 95 -21.43 1.14 -11.49
CA TYR A 95 -22.83 1.36 -11.84
C TYR A 95 -23.55 2.34 -10.91
N GLU A 96 -22.95 2.68 -9.76
CA GLU A 96 -23.53 3.66 -8.85
C GLU A 96 -23.38 5.09 -9.43
N PRO A 97 -24.32 6.01 -9.19
CA PRO A 97 -24.28 7.36 -9.79
C PRO A 97 -22.98 8.12 -9.51
N ALA A 98 -22.42 7.97 -8.31
CA ALA A 98 -21.15 8.59 -7.93
C ALA A 98 -19.92 7.90 -8.55
N GLY A 99 -20.07 6.67 -9.07
CA GLY A 99 -19.00 5.86 -9.66
C GLY A 99 -18.75 6.12 -11.15
N GLN A 100 -19.49 7.04 -11.77
CA GLN A 100 -19.35 7.31 -13.20
C GLN A 100 -18.14 8.19 -13.50
N LEU A 101 -17.22 7.69 -14.33
CA LEU A 101 -16.02 8.39 -14.77
C LEU A 101 -16.30 9.15 -16.07
N ARG A 102 -15.71 10.35 -16.25
CA ARG A 102 -15.97 11.22 -17.40
C ARG A 102 -15.20 10.87 -18.65
N LYS A 103 -13.97 10.39 -18.51
CA LYS A 103 -13.05 10.14 -19.64
C LYS A 103 -12.33 8.81 -19.46
N ILE A 104 -13.10 7.75 -19.26
CA ILE A 104 -12.52 6.42 -19.17
C ILE A 104 -11.81 6.07 -20.50
N PRO A 105 -10.54 5.59 -20.47
CA PRO A 105 -9.75 5.37 -21.66
C PRO A 105 -10.06 4.04 -22.39
N VAL A 106 -11.00 3.26 -21.87
CA VAL A 106 -11.40 1.95 -22.39
C VAL A 106 -12.91 1.87 -22.58
N ASP A 107 -13.34 0.95 -23.42
CA ASP A 107 -14.77 0.61 -23.54
C ASP A 107 -15.15 -0.47 -22.52
N GLU A 108 -15.63 -0.06 -21.36
CA GLU A 108 -16.08 -1.00 -20.31
C GLU A 108 -17.28 -1.86 -20.71
N SER A 109 -17.97 -1.54 -21.83
CA SER A 109 -19.07 -2.40 -22.30
C SER A 109 -18.58 -3.78 -22.77
N LEU A 110 -17.27 -3.89 -23.05
CA LEU A 110 -16.60 -5.14 -23.41
C LEU A 110 -16.29 -6.01 -22.20
N ILE A 111 -16.47 -5.50 -20.98
CA ILE A 111 -16.23 -6.23 -19.72
C ILE A 111 -17.58 -6.61 -19.12
N GLU A 112 -17.73 -7.88 -18.75
CA GLU A 112 -18.89 -8.34 -17.99
C GLU A 112 -19.12 -7.46 -16.76
N PRO A 113 -20.32 -6.89 -16.53
CA PRO A 113 -20.56 -5.94 -15.44
C PRO A 113 -20.10 -6.44 -14.05
N ALA A 114 -20.21 -7.74 -13.79
CA ALA A 114 -19.76 -8.34 -12.53
C ALA A 114 -18.24 -8.27 -12.34
N ASN A 115 -17.49 -8.15 -13.42
CA ASN A 115 -16.02 -8.15 -13.42
C ASN A 115 -15.40 -6.76 -13.49
N ARG A 116 -16.20 -5.71 -13.67
CA ARG A 116 -15.66 -4.34 -13.68
C ARG A 116 -15.15 -3.95 -12.31
N ILE A 117 -14.01 -3.25 -12.26
CA ILE A 117 -13.40 -2.81 -11.01
C ILE A 117 -14.26 -1.75 -10.29
N PRO A 118 -14.25 -1.73 -8.94
CA PRO A 118 -14.84 -0.64 -8.17
C PRO A 118 -14.09 0.67 -8.41
N ARG A 119 -14.77 1.80 -8.21
CA ARG A 119 -14.17 3.14 -8.34
C ARG A 119 -13.47 3.58 -7.07
N VAL A 120 -14.01 3.21 -5.92
CA VAL A 120 -13.43 3.49 -4.61
C VAL A 120 -13.52 2.23 -3.77
N THR A 121 -12.49 1.96 -2.99
CA THR A 121 -12.53 0.99 -1.91
C THR A 121 -11.97 1.64 -0.65
N CYS A 122 -12.76 1.67 0.42
CA CYS A 122 -12.34 2.09 1.75
C CYS A 122 -12.33 0.88 2.67
N ALA A 123 -11.21 0.66 3.35
CA ALA A 123 -11.04 -0.46 4.26
C ALA A 123 -10.47 -0.02 5.61
N THR A 124 -10.79 -0.78 6.65
CA THR A 124 -10.22 -0.66 8.00
C THR A 124 -9.94 -2.03 8.59
N TRP A 125 -8.95 -2.09 9.48
CA TRP A 125 -8.56 -3.32 10.19
C TRP A 125 -7.90 -3.04 11.52
N LYS A 126 -7.73 -4.07 12.34
CA LYS A 126 -6.90 -4.06 13.54
C LYS A 126 -5.57 -4.76 13.26
N PHE A 127 -4.52 -4.23 13.86
CA PHE A 127 -3.27 -4.97 14.00
C PHE A 127 -3.29 -5.81 15.27
N GLU A 128 -2.48 -6.87 15.34
CA GLU A 128 -2.36 -7.70 16.54
C GLU A 128 -1.88 -6.89 17.75
N SER A 129 -1.14 -5.81 17.55
CA SER A 129 -0.76 -4.83 18.56
C SER A 129 -1.93 -4.03 19.15
N GLY A 130 -3.13 -4.12 18.53
CA GLY A 130 -4.30 -3.30 18.87
C GLY A 130 -4.40 -1.98 18.10
N ALA A 131 -3.35 -1.59 17.35
CA ALA A 131 -3.40 -0.44 16.46
C ALA A 131 -4.51 -0.57 15.39
N VAL A 132 -4.88 0.55 14.77
CA VAL A 132 -5.91 0.57 13.71
C VAL A 132 -5.28 0.95 12.38
N GLY A 133 -5.60 0.19 11.33
CA GLY A 133 -5.23 0.50 9.96
C GLY A 133 -6.42 0.98 9.13
N SER A 134 -6.18 1.84 8.17
CA SER A 134 -7.15 2.20 7.14
C SER A 134 -6.50 2.39 5.78
N LEU A 135 -7.27 2.11 4.73
CA LEU A 135 -6.87 2.32 3.34
C LEU A 135 -8.03 2.94 2.56
N THR A 136 -7.75 4.00 1.80
CA THR A 136 -8.61 4.46 0.72
C THR A 136 -7.88 4.28 -0.60
N HIS A 137 -8.41 3.43 -1.47
CA HIS A 137 -8.02 3.36 -2.88
C HIS A 137 -9.14 3.94 -3.74
N ALA A 138 -8.79 4.81 -4.70
CA ALA A 138 -9.78 5.36 -5.63
C ALA A 138 -9.23 5.53 -7.04
N VAL A 139 -10.08 5.21 -8.02
CA VAL A 139 -9.89 5.48 -9.45
C VAL A 139 -10.64 6.79 -9.74
N ALA A 140 -10.02 7.93 -9.45
CA ALA A 140 -10.74 9.20 -9.37
C ALA A 140 -10.06 10.42 -9.99
N LEU A 141 -8.74 10.42 -10.13
CA LEU A 141 -8.02 11.58 -10.68
C LEU A 141 -7.96 11.54 -12.21
N GLN A 142 -8.00 12.72 -12.82
CA GLN A 142 -7.96 12.89 -14.26
C GLN A 142 -7.07 14.08 -14.63
N GLY A 143 -6.16 13.88 -15.59
CA GLY A 143 -5.25 14.93 -16.07
C GLY A 143 -4.23 15.41 -15.02
N THR A 144 -3.95 14.59 -14.01
CA THR A 144 -3.02 14.89 -12.91
C THR A 144 -2.19 13.66 -12.57
N ASP A 145 -1.21 13.82 -11.69
CA ASP A 145 -0.46 12.69 -11.12
C ASP A 145 -1.29 11.95 -10.06
N TYR A 146 -0.82 10.76 -9.65
CA TYR A 146 -1.37 10.01 -8.53
C TYR A 146 -1.25 10.82 -7.24
N SER A 147 -2.24 10.69 -6.36
CA SER A 147 -2.16 11.25 -5.00
C SER A 147 -2.02 10.12 -4.00
N THR A 148 -0.83 9.96 -3.46
CA THR A 148 -0.48 8.87 -2.56
C THR A 148 0.09 9.40 -1.25
N GLN A 149 -0.31 8.78 -0.13
CA GLN A 149 0.10 9.20 1.20
C GLN A 149 -0.05 8.07 2.21
N ILE A 150 0.83 8.02 3.19
CA ILE A 150 0.67 7.19 4.37
C ILE A 150 1.02 7.99 5.62
N ASP A 151 0.13 7.97 6.61
CA ASP A 151 0.29 8.62 7.90
C ASP A 151 0.45 7.55 8.99
N VAL A 152 1.43 7.72 9.86
CA VAL A 152 1.65 6.89 11.03
C VAL A 152 1.52 7.76 12.27
N TYR A 153 0.62 7.39 13.18
CA TYR A 153 0.40 8.06 14.44
C TYR A 153 0.87 7.17 15.59
N ALA A 154 1.70 7.73 16.42
CA ALA A 154 2.18 7.13 17.66
C ALA A 154 2.07 8.15 18.79
N ASP A 155 2.32 7.77 20.04
CA ASP A 155 2.18 8.67 21.16
C ASP A 155 3.06 9.94 21.01
N GLY A 156 2.41 11.06 20.80
CA GLY A 156 3.01 12.37 20.58
C GLY A 156 3.66 12.58 19.20
N TYR A 157 3.68 11.59 18.32
CA TYR A 157 4.29 11.69 16.99
C TYR A 157 3.27 11.56 15.86
N SER A 158 3.46 12.35 14.81
CA SER A 158 2.83 12.16 13.51
C SER A 158 3.91 12.11 12.44
N LEU A 159 3.96 11.00 11.69
CA LEU A 159 4.88 10.78 10.60
C LEU A 159 4.06 10.63 9.31
N ARG A 160 4.20 11.54 8.36
CA ARG A 160 3.43 11.56 7.13
C ARG A 160 4.34 11.49 5.92
N LEU A 161 4.27 10.40 5.17
CA LEU A 161 4.95 10.21 3.90
C LEU A 161 3.99 10.57 2.75
N VAL A 162 4.40 11.52 1.91
CA VAL A 162 3.65 11.99 0.75
C VAL A 162 4.43 11.65 -0.51
N ASP A 163 3.70 11.24 -1.54
CA ASP A 163 4.20 10.93 -2.89
C ASP A 163 5.43 9.99 -2.92
N PRO A 164 5.34 8.78 -2.35
CA PRO A 164 6.48 7.86 -2.28
C PRO A 164 7.02 7.39 -3.64
N TYR A 165 6.27 7.59 -4.74
CA TYR A 165 6.69 7.12 -6.06
C TYR A 165 7.50 8.14 -6.87
N ASN A 166 7.19 9.45 -6.76
CA ASN A 166 7.81 10.46 -7.63
C ASN A 166 8.69 11.44 -6.86
N ALA A 167 8.20 11.95 -5.74
CA ALA A 167 8.89 12.94 -4.93
C ALA A 167 8.69 12.68 -3.42
N PRO A 168 9.29 11.62 -2.87
CA PRO A 168 9.06 11.22 -1.48
C PRO A 168 9.39 12.34 -0.49
N MET A 169 8.39 12.76 0.30
CA MET A 169 8.56 13.74 1.37
C MET A 169 8.01 13.19 2.68
N LEU A 170 8.81 13.27 3.73
CA LEU A 170 8.41 12.91 5.08
C LEU A 170 8.22 14.17 5.91
N TYR A 171 7.03 14.33 6.47
CA TYR A 171 6.67 15.35 7.45
C TYR A 171 6.65 14.73 8.84
N ILE A 172 7.36 15.34 9.79
CA ILE A 172 7.51 14.83 11.15
C ILE A 172 7.01 15.88 12.14
N ARG A 173 6.02 15.54 12.96
CA ARG A 173 5.66 16.31 14.15
C ARG A 173 6.06 15.55 15.38
N ARG A 174 6.65 16.26 16.35
CA ARG A 174 7.12 15.70 17.61
C ARG A 174 6.28 16.19 18.79
N PRO A 175 6.34 15.50 19.94
CA PRO A 175 5.64 15.94 21.14
C PRO A 175 5.99 17.38 21.51
N GLY A 176 4.96 18.18 21.79
CA GLY A 176 5.13 19.56 22.26
C GLY A 176 5.54 20.57 21.18
N ASP A 177 5.61 20.17 19.92
CA ASP A 177 5.98 21.04 18.79
C ASP A 177 4.93 20.97 17.67
N ASP A 178 4.33 22.11 17.35
CA ASP A 178 3.40 22.24 16.22
C ASP A 178 4.10 22.38 14.86
N HIS A 179 5.40 22.57 14.86
CA HIS A 179 6.19 22.65 13.62
C HIS A 179 6.32 21.27 12.98
N GLU A 180 6.13 21.19 11.67
CA GLU A 180 6.46 20.01 10.89
C GLU A 180 7.88 20.11 10.32
N GLU A 181 8.76 19.24 10.77
CA GLU A 181 10.06 19.02 10.10
C GLU A 181 9.81 18.30 8.78
N ILE A 182 10.45 18.78 7.70
CA ILE A 182 10.35 18.15 6.37
C ILE A 182 11.69 17.49 6.04
N VAL A 183 11.63 16.19 5.74
CA VAL A 183 12.80 15.40 5.31
C VAL A 183 12.59 14.91 3.88
N ARG A 184 13.62 15.15 3.04
CA ARG A 184 13.68 14.70 1.66
C ARG A 184 15.08 14.23 1.33
N TYR A 185 15.20 13.18 0.54
CA TYR A 185 16.46 12.70 -0.02
C TYR A 185 16.39 12.85 -1.55
N ASN A 186 17.38 13.57 -2.14
CA ASN A 186 17.35 13.87 -3.57
C ASN A 186 17.86 12.70 -4.44
N ASP A 187 18.76 11.88 -3.87
CA ASP A 187 19.40 10.75 -4.57
C ASP A 187 18.98 9.45 -3.90
N ASP A 188 17.68 9.12 -4.01
CA ASP A 188 17.11 7.92 -3.44
C ASP A 188 16.52 7.04 -4.55
N ASP A 189 17.08 5.85 -4.74
CA ASP A 189 16.61 4.84 -5.68
C ASP A 189 16.27 3.57 -4.92
N PRO A 190 15.00 3.40 -4.55
CA PRO A 190 14.55 2.25 -3.77
C PRO A 190 14.64 0.94 -4.55
N PHE A 191 14.51 0.96 -5.89
CA PHE A 191 14.67 -0.23 -6.73
C PHE A 191 16.12 -0.71 -6.74
N PHE A 192 17.06 0.22 -6.93
CA PHE A 192 18.48 -0.09 -6.84
C PHE A 192 18.83 -0.64 -5.45
N SER A 193 18.34 -0.02 -4.38
CA SER A 193 18.62 -0.43 -3.01
C SER A 193 18.07 -1.83 -2.71
N GLU A 194 16.86 -2.16 -3.19
CA GLU A 194 16.25 -3.47 -3.05
C GLU A 194 17.07 -4.57 -3.75
N VAL A 195 17.41 -4.34 -5.04
CA VAL A 195 18.20 -5.30 -5.83
C VAL A 195 19.61 -5.46 -5.27
N SER A 196 20.25 -4.36 -4.85
CA SER A 196 21.58 -4.40 -4.23
C SER A 196 21.57 -5.23 -2.94
N SER A 197 20.56 -5.08 -2.08
CA SER A 197 20.44 -5.88 -0.86
C SER A 197 20.37 -7.39 -1.15
N LEU A 198 19.63 -7.78 -2.17
CA LEU A 198 19.59 -9.19 -2.60
C LEU A 198 20.93 -9.70 -3.13
N ILE A 199 21.60 -8.88 -3.97
CA ILE A 199 22.94 -9.24 -4.51
C ILE A 199 23.94 -9.36 -3.37
N ASP A 200 23.98 -8.42 -2.44
CA ASP A 200 24.88 -8.46 -1.29
C ASP A 200 24.69 -9.74 -0.45
N CYS A 201 23.43 -10.16 -0.23
CA CYS A 201 23.15 -11.44 0.45
C CYS A 201 23.65 -12.65 -0.33
N ILE A 202 23.57 -12.64 -1.66
CA ILE A 202 24.06 -13.73 -2.51
C ILE A 202 25.59 -13.80 -2.50
N GLU A 203 26.27 -12.65 -2.59
CA GLU A 203 27.73 -12.59 -2.71
C GLU A 203 28.45 -12.75 -1.37
N HIS A 204 27.88 -12.21 -0.29
CA HIS A 204 28.56 -12.11 1.00
C HIS A 204 27.89 -12.92 2.12
N GLY A 205 26.77 -13.57 1.83
CA GLY A 205 25.99 -14.36 2.79
C GLY A 205 24.84 -13.59 3.47
N GLU A 206 23.89 -14.34 3.98
CA GLU A 206 22.76 -13.79 4.73
C GLU A 206 23.24 -12.98 5.95
N GLY A 207 22.72 -11.77 6.11
CA GLY A 207 23.05 -10.88 7.24
C GLY A 207 24.00 -9.73 6.90
N THR A 208 24.59 -9.69 5.70
CA THR A 208 25.40 -8.54 5.23
C THR A 208 24.54 -7.33 4.85
N SER A 209 23.38 -7.59 4.23
CA SER A 209 22.40 -6.58 3.91
C SER A 209 20.99 -7.15 4.12
N PRO A 210 20.07 -6.45 4.80
CA PRO A 210 18.77 -7.03 5.11
C PRO A 210 17.87 -7.10 3.87
N ILE A 211 17.34 -8.28 3.54
CA ILE A 211 16.18 -8.43 2.67
C ILE A 211 14.96 -7.99 3.47
N LEU A 212 14.40 -6.80 3.15
CA LEU A 212 13.33 -6.20 3.93
C LEU A 212 11.95 -6.82 3.64
N SER A 213 11.79 -7.55 2.55
CA SER A 213 10.55 -8.26 2.21
C SER A 213 10.83 -9.66 1.70
N SER A 214 10.83 -10.63 2.62
CA SER A 214 10.91 -12.05 2.30
C SER A 214 9.61 -12.54 1.67
N TYR A 215 9.64 -13.74 1.08
CA TYR A 215 8.43 -14.38 0.54
C TYR A 215 7.33 -14.56 1.61
N GLU A 216 7.70 -15.00 2.81
CA GLU A 216 6.74 -15.18 3.92
C GLU A 216 6.09 -13.87 4.34
N ASP A 217 6.89 -12.81 4.48
CA ASP A 217 6.37 -11.50 4.87
C ASP A 217 5.46 -10.92 3.76
N ALA A 218 5.87 -11.05 2.51
CA ALA A 218 5.06 -10.65 1.36
C ALA A 218 3.74 -11.43 1.25
N ALA A 219 3.74 -12.72 1.57
CA ALA A 219 2.52 -13.54 1.59
C ALA A 219 1.49 -13.03 2.61
N ARG A 220 1.92 -12.49 3.76
CA ARG A 220 1.04 -11.88 4.76
C ARG A 220 0.45 -10.55 4.25
N THR A 221 1.23 -9.73 3.54
CA THR A 221 0.70 -8.54 2.85
C THR A 221 -0.34 -8.94 1.80
N TYR A 222 -0.04 -9.95 1.00
CA TYR A 222 -0.96 -10.48 -0.01
C TYR A 222 -2.27 -10.96 0.62
N ALA A 223 -2.21 -11.68 1.76
CA ALA A 223 -3.40 -12.11 2.49
C ALA A 223 -4.26 -10.91 2.94
N LEU A 224 -3.65 -9.81 3.41
CA LEU A 224 -4.38 -8.59 3.76
C LEU A 224 -5.08 -7.97 2.55
N THR A 225 -4.40 -7.87 1.40
CA THR A 225 -5.00 -7.28 0.18
C THR A 225 -6.22 -8.10 -0.29
N TRP A 226 -6.14 -9.43 -0.23
CA TRP A 226 -7.26 -10.30 -0.55
C TRP A 226 -8.40 -10.19 0.47
N ALA A 227 -8.09 -10.12 1.77
CA ALA A 227 -9.10 -9.92 2.81
C ALA A 227 -9.89 -8.60 2.60
N ILE A 228 -9.20 -7.52 2.19
CA ILE A 228 -9.82 -6.23 1.85
C ILE A 228 -10.73 -6.39 0.62
N ARG A 229 -10.23 -7.00 -0.46
CA ARG A 229 -11.00 -7.25 -1.67
C ARG A 229 -12.27 -8.05 -1.36
N GLU A 230 -12.12 -9.19 -0.70
CA GLU A 230 -13.26 -10.05 -0.34
C GLU A 230 -14.26 -9.35 0.58
N ALA A 231 -13.79 -8.57 1.56
CA ALA A 231 -14.65 -7.79 2.43
C ALA A 231 -15.47 -6.76 1.65
N SER A 232 -14.86 -6.06 0.68
CA SER A 232 -15.55 -5.10 -0.18
C SER A 232 -16.61 -5.77 -1.06
N GLU A 233 -16.31 -6.94 -1.61
CA GLU A 233 -17.24 -7.70 -2.44
C GLU A 233 -18.44 -8.27 -1.64
N ARG A 234 -18.24 -8.66 -0.37
CA ARG A 234 -19.33 -9.10 0.52
C ARG A 234 -20.32 -8.00 0.89
N THR A 235 -19.87 -6.76 0.96
CA THR A 235 -20.73 -5.62 1.30
C THR A 235 -21.49 -5.05 0.11
N MET A 236 -21.28 -5.58 -1.09
CA MET A 236 -22.06 -5.21 -2.26
C MET A 236 -23.54 -5.54 -2.05
N ARG A 237 -24.40 -4.53 -2.20
CA ARG A 237 -25.84 -4.77 -2.21
C ARG A 237 -26.21 -5.65 -3.40
N PRO A 238 -27.18 -6.59 -3.25
CA PRO A 238 -27.73 -7.30 -4.41
C PRO A 238 -28.13 -6.27 -5.47
N ARG A 239 -27.76 -6.54 -6.72
CA ARG A 239 -28.18 -5.67 -7.84
C ARG A 239 -29.69 -5.67 -7.91
N PRO A 240 -30.33 -4.51 -8.12
CA PRO A 240 -31.76 -4.47 -8.41
C PRO A 240 -32.09 -5.19 -9.74
#